data_fa44632e9240a0974a88daa7fdb2e68f
#
_entry.id   fa44632e9240a0974a88daa7fdb2e68f
#
_cell.length_a   1.000
_cell.length_b   1.000
_cell.length_c   1.000
_cell.angle_alpha   90.00
_cell.angle_beta   90.00
_cell.angle_gamma   90.00
#
_symmetry.space_group_name_H-M   'P 1'
#
loop_
_entity.id
_entity.type
_entity.pdbx_description
1 polymer ?
#
loop_
_entity_poly.entity_id
_entity_poly.type
_entity_poly.pdbx_seq_one_letter_code
_entity_poly.pdbx_strand_id
1 'polypeptide(L)'
;MAETKFLFFLGCLIPYRLPSYEVSARKVLGKLGVDLVEMPEFNCCGFPVAPVDYELALSLAARNLCLAEQQNMTVMTLCNGCFGTLNEANKVLKEDKMLRDKINSNLQQIGMEFKGTSNIKHLVHILTEDVGLEKLKEFVKSPLTGLRVAQHTGCHLLRPSKNIGHSDNPEDPIILKKLISVTGAECLDYEDETECCGNTVIGVNEEIPFKISKEKLEHVKASGAQALVTVCPSCHMMYDFNQPRIEKAFNVSFNLPVLHYTQLLGLAMGLKPEELMLSENRVKPTFLL
;
A
#
# COMPACT_ATOMS: atom_id res chain seq x y z
N MET A 1 20.97 13.89 -5.11
CA MET A 1 20.80 12.63 -5.87
C MET A 1 19.56 11.96 -5.30
N ALA A 2 18.73 11.34 -6.15
CA ALA A 2 17.56 10.60 -5.68
C ALA A 2 18.02 9.43 -4.79
N GLU A 3 17.28 9.15 -3.73
CA GLU A 3 17.55 8.02 -2.85
C GLU A 3 17.22 6.73 -3.60
N THR A 4 18.13 5.76 -3.60
CA THR A 4 17.98 4.50 -4.33
C THR A 4 18.04 3.29 -3.41
N LYS A 5 18.19 3.48 -2.09
CA LYS A 5 18.35 2.42 -1.11
C LYS A 5 17.44 2.67 0.10
N PHE A 6 16.57 1.69 0.39
CA PHE A 6 15.54 1.81 1.42
C PHE A 6 15.50 0.60 2.33
N LEU A 7 15.17 0.80 3.61
CA LEU A 7 14.79 -0.30 4.51
C LEU A 7 13.39 -0.80 4.15
N PHE A 8 13.28 -2.08 3.83
CA PHE A 8 12.04 -2.66 3.34
C PHE A 8 11.13 -3.13 4.47
N PHE A 9 10.06 -2.38 4.71
CA PHE A 9 9.06 -2.69 5.72
C PHE A 9 7.85 -3.40 5.10
N LEU A 10 7.84 -4.73 5.18
CA LEU A 10 6.74 -5.56 4.64
C LEU A 10 5.47 -5.53 5.48
N GLY A 11 5.60 -5.22 6.77
CA GLY A 11 4.48 -5.33 7.71
C GLY A 11 4.10 -6.79 7.99
N CYS A 12 2.88 -6.99 8.51
CA CYS A 12 2.43 -8.32 8.94
C CYS A 12 1.61 -9.07 7.89
N LEU A 13 0.89 -8.36 7.01
CA LEU A 13 -0.08 -8.98 6.10
C LEU A 13 0.56 -9.57 4.84
N ILE A 14 1.53 -8.85 4.26
CA ILE A 14 2.15 -9.22 2.98
C ILE A 14 2.84 -10.59 3.05
N PRO A 15 3.74 -10.86 4.01
CA PRO A 15 4.47 -12.14 4.05
C PRO A 15 3.55 -13.36 4.21
N TYR A 16 2.42 -13.20 4.91
CA TYR A 16 1.54 -14.32 5.25
C TYR A 16 0.37 -14.52 4.30
N ARG A 17 -0.08 -13.47 3.60
CA ARG A 17 -1.32 -13.53 2.83
C ARG A 17 -1.18 -13.14 1.38
N LEU A 18 -0.18 -12.32 1.05
CA LEU A 18 -0.05 -11.69 -0.27
C LEU A 18 1.41 -11.71 -0.76
N PRO A 19 2.04 -12.89 -0.88
CA PRO A 19 3.42 -12.98 -1.36
C PRO A 19 3.61 -12.37 -2.75
N SER A 20 2.57 -12.32 -3.58
CA SER A 20 2.59 -11.66 -4.89
C SER A 20 2.90 -10.16 -4.81
N TYR A 21 2.50 -9.47 -3.72
CA TYR A 21 2.85 -8.07 -3.47
C TYR A 21 4.36 -7.89 -3.33
N GLU A 22 4.97 -8.70 -2.48
CA GLU A 22 6.42 -8.66 -2.25
C GLU A 22 7.20 -9.04 -3.51
N VAL A 23 6.86 -10.16 -4.11
CA VAL A 23 7.59 -10.68 -5.30
C VAL A 23 7.52 -9.68 -6.45
N SER A 24 6.34 -9.16 -6.78
CA SER A 24 6.19 -8.18 -7.85
C SER A 24 6.92 -6.86 -7.54
N ALA A 25 6.85 -6.38 -6.30
CA ALA A 25 7.56 -5.17 -5.88
C ALA A 25 9.09 -5.34 -5.99
N ARG A 26 9.66 -6.45 -5.49
CA ARG A 26 11.09 -6.73 -5.59
C ARG A 26 11.57 -6.80 -7.06
N LYS A 27 10.80 -7.46 -7.91
CA LYS A 27 11.12 -7.57 -9.35
C LYS A 27 11.13 -6.22 -10.04
N VAL A 28 10.10 -5.42 -9.82
CA VAL A 28 9.94 -4.10 -10.43
C VAL A 28 11.00 -3.12 -9.90
N LEU A 29 11.15 -3.01 -8.58
CA LEU A 29 12.10 -2.08 -7.96
C LEU A 29 13.54 -2.44 -8.29
N GLY A 30 13.89 -3.73 -8.30
CA GLY A 30 15.21 -4.17 -8.73
C GLY A 30 15.55 -3.80 -10.19
N LYS A 31 14.56 -3.88 -11.11
CA LYS A 31 14.75 -3.39 -12.49
C LYS A 31 14.94 -1.89 -12.57
N LEU A 32 14.34 -1.13 -11.66
CA LEU A 32 14.46 0.33 -11.58
C LEU A 32 15.75 0.80 -10.88
N GLY A 33 16.56 -0.13 -10.36
CA GLY A 33 17.78 0.17 -9.62
C GLY A 33 17.52 0.67 -8.21
N VAL A 34 16.40 0.29 -7.61
CA VAL A 34 16.07 0.58 -6.21
C VAL A 34 16.45 -0.62 -5.35
N ASP A 35 17.37 -0.39 -4.41
CA ASP A 35 17.87 -1.41 -3.49
C ASP A 35 16.97 -1.50 -2.25
N LEU A 36 16.54 -2.72 -1.94
CA LEU A 36 15.75 -3.03 -0.75
C LEU A 36 16.62 -3.72 0.30
N VAL A 37 16.79 -3.09 1.44
CA VAL A 37 17.57 -3.61 2.58
C VAL A 37 16.65 -4.32 3.55
N GLU A 38 16.95 -5.56 3.85
CA GLU A 38 16.20 -6.35 4.82
C GLU A 38 16.49 -5.88 6.25
N MET A 39 15.43 -5.87 7.07
CA MET A 39 15.49 -5.62 8.50
C MET A 39 14.61 -6.67 9.22
N PRO A 40 15.16 -7.86 9.49
CA PRO A 40 14.40 -8.96 10.12
C PRO A 40 13.83 -8.61 11.50
N GLU A 41 14.40 -7.61 12.16
CA GLU A 41 13.98 -7.12 13.47
C GLU A 41 12.68 -6.28 13.42
N PHE A 42 12.22 -5.87 12.26
CA PHE A 42 10.94 -5.16 12.15
C PHE A 42 9.78 -6.01 12.66
N ASN A 43 8.92 -5.39 13.45
CA ASN A 43 7.67 -5.99 13.92
C ASN A 43 6.45 -5.31 13.27
N CYS A 44 5.23 -5.61 13.76
CA CYS A 44 4.02 -4.92 13.33
C CYS A 44 4.15 -3.40 13.52
N CYS A 45 3.61 -2.62 12.58
CA CYS A 45 3.56 -1.16 12.68
C CYS A 45 2.69 -0.62 13.84
N GLY A 46 1.84 -1.47 14.46
CA GLY A 46 0.92 -1.08 15.51
C GLY A 46 -0.51 -0.76 15.03
N PHE A 47 -0.76 -0.63 13.73
CA PHE A 47 -2.07 -0.27 13.19
C PHE A 47 -3.26 -1.08 13.76
N PRO A 48 -3.23 -2.42 13.85
CA PRO A 48 -4.35 -3.19 14.40
C PRO A 48 -4.55 -2.99 15.90
N VAL A 49 -3.55 -2.49 16.61
CA VAL A 49 -3.57 -2.29 18.07
C VAL A 49 -4.11 -0.91 18.44
N ALA A 50 -3.93 0.08 17.59
CA ALA A 50 -4.26 1.48 17.88
C ALA A 50 -5.69 1.73 18.41
N PRO A 51 -6.76 1.05 17.93
CA PRO A 51 -8.11 1.25 18.46
C PRO A 51 -8.30 0.75 19.90
N VAL A 52 -7.42 -0.14 20.38
CA VAL A 52 -7.52 -0.76 21.70
C VAL A 52 -6.52 -0.12 22.68
N ASP A 53 -5.30 0.09 22.23
CA ASP A 53 -4.21 0.67 23.02
C ASP A 53 -3.31 1.52 22.11
N TYR A 54 -3.60 2.82 22.09
CA TYR A 54 -2.88 3.77 21.25
C TYR A 54 -1.41 3.94 21.68
N GLU A 55 -1.12 3.88 22.98
CA GLU A 55 0.24 4.01 23.49
C GLU A 55 1.11 2.81 23.12
N LEU A 56 0.55 1.60 23.20
CA LEU A 56 1.23 0.40 22.72
C LEU A 56 1.47 0.47 21.21
N ALA A 57 0.49 0.95 20.44
CA ALA A 57 0.64 1.14 19.00
C ALA A 57 1.77 2.12 18.66
N LEU A 58 1.86 3.25 19.38
CA LEU A 58 2.96 4.21 19.24
C LEU A 58 4.31 3.58 19.63
N SER A 59 4.35 2.78 20.70
CA SER A 59 5.57 2.08 21.13
C SER A 59 6.07 1.09 20.07
N LEU A 60 5.17 0.33 19.44
CA LEU A 60 5.48 -0.58 18.33
C LEU A 60 6.01 0.17 17.10
N ALA A 61 5.34 1.26 16.72
CA ALA A 61 5.78 2.10 15.62
C ALA A 61 7.14 2.74 15.90
N ALA A 62 7.32 3.34 17.08
CA ALA A 62 8.57 3.99 17.49
C ALA A 62 9.75 3.01 17.52
N ARG A 63 9.54 1.77 17.98
CA ARG A 63 10.56 0.73 17.94
C ARG A 63 11.06 0.47 16.50
N ASN A 64 10.15 0.37 15.54
CA ASN A 64 10.55 0.21 14.13
C ASN A 64 11.30 1.43 13.61
N LEU A 65 10.89 2.64 14.00
CA LEU A 65 11.58 3.88 13.64
C LEU A 65 12.98 3.96 14.24
N CYS A 66 13.18 3.51 15.49
CA CYS A 66 14.50 3.42 16.10
C CYS A 66 15.46 2.52 15.29
N LEU A 67 14.98 1.39 14.78
CA LEU A 67 15.79 0.52 13.91
C LEU A 67 16.22 1.26 12.63
N ALA A 68 15.32 2.01 12.04
CA ALA A 68 15.62 2.80 10.85
C ALA A 68 16.62 3.95 11.15
N GLU A 69 16.48 4.60 12.30
CA GLU A 69 17.41 5.63 12.80
C GLU A 69 18.82 5.09 12.98
N GLN A 70 18.96 3.88 13.55
CA GLN A 70 20.24 3.21 13.72
C GLN A 70 20.95 2.94 12.40
N GLN A 71 20.19 2.66 11.33
CA GLN A 71 20.72 2.45 9.99
C GLN A 71 20.87 3.76 9.19
N ASN A 72 20.36 4.89 9.70
CA ASN A 72 20.29 6.17 8.99
C ASN A 72 19.69 6.02 7.58
N MET A 73 18.59 5.30 7.47
CA MET A 73 17.92 4.99 6.21
C MET A 73 16.42 5.29 6.25
N THR A 74 15.88 5.65 5.09
CA THR A 74 14.43 5.81 4.89
C THR A 74 13.73 4.44 4.88
N VAL A 75 12.61 4.34 5.58
CA VAL A 75 11.73 3.16 5.54
C VAL A 75 10.85 3.23 4.31
N MET A 76 10.82 2.15 3.53
CA MET A 76 9.89 1.96 2.41
C MET A 76 8.84 0.90 2.75
N THR A 77 7.58 1.19 2.48
CA THR A 77 6.48 0.22 2.68
C THR A 77 5.54 0.14 1.47
N LEU A 78 4.88 -1.01 1.34
CA LEU A 78 3.85 -1.30 0.33
C LEU A 78 2.43 -1.20 0.91
N CYS A 79 2.30 -0.85 2.18
CA CYS A 79 1.03 -0.87 2.91
C CYS A 79 0.64 0.51 3.40
N ASN A 80 -0.53 1.00 2.99
CA ASN A 80 -1.05 2.30 3.42
C ASN A 80 -1.23 2.40 4.94
N GLY A 81 -1.73 1.33 5.58
CA GLY A 81 -1.88 1.28 7.03
C GLY A 81 -0.53 1.41 7.74
N CYS A 82 0.49 0.68 7.29
CA CYS A 82 1.84 0.80 7.83
C CYS A 82 2.43 2.21 7.59
N PHE A 83 2.26 2.74 6.38
CA PHE A 83 2.70 4.08 6.03
C PHE A 83 2.07 5.14 6.93
N GLY A 84 0.73 5.14 7.05
CA GLY A 84 0.01 6.11 7.87
C GLY A 84 0.40 6.02 9.35
N THR A 85 0.47 4.81 9.91
CA THR A 85 0.79 4.60 11.34
C THR A 85 2.22 5.02 11.67
N LEU A 86 3.20 4.65 10.83
CA LEU A 86 4.61 5.04 11.07
C LEU A 86 4.80 6.55 10.93
N ASN A 87 4.16 7.19 9.94
CA ASN A 87 4.21 8.65 9.79
C ASN A 87 3.52 9.39 10.92
N GLU A 88 2.34 8.91 11.36
CA GLU A 88 1.64 9.48 12.51
C GLU A 88 2.49 9.40 13.76
N ALA A 89 3.03 8.24 14.08
CA ALA A 89 3.92 8.06 15.24
C ALA A 89 5.15 8.97 15.15
N ASN A 90 5.81 9.00 13.98
CA ASN A 90 6.97 9.88 13.75
C ASN A 90 6.64 11.36 14.01
N LYS A 91 5.48 11.83 13.51
CA LYS A 91 5.05 13.21 13.68
C LYS A 91 4.66 13.51 15.11
N VAL A 92 3.75 12.74 15.69
CA VAL A 92 3.21 12.98 17.03
C VAL A 92 4.34 12.97 18.07
N LEU A 93 5.26 12.01 17.97
CA LEU A 93 6.39 11.92 18.90
C LEU A 93 7.45 13.02 18.69
N LYS A 94 7.52 13.64 17.51
CA LYS A 94 8.34 14.85 17.29
C LYS A 94 7.71 16.09 17.93
N GLU A 95 6.40 16.23 17.83
CA GLU A 95 5.65 17.40 18.26
C GLU A 95 5.33 17.39 19.76
N ASP A 96 5.00 16.23 20.34
CA ASP A 96 4.67 16.05 21.75
C ASP A 96 5.85 15.49 22.56
N LYS A 97 6.54 16.36 23.27
CA LYS A 97 7.68 15.96 24.11
C LYS A 97 7.27 15.04 25.26
N MET A 98 6.14 15.29 25.91
CA MET A 98 5.70 14.47 27.07
C MET A 98 5.38 13.04 26.62
N LEU A 99 4.67 12.90 25.51
CA LEU A 99 4.35 11.60 24.93
C LEU A 99 5.62 10.90 24.44
N ARG A 100 6.52 11.60 23.79
CA ARG A 100 7.82 11.05 23.38
C ARG A 100 8.63 10.53 24.58
N ASP A 101 8.73 11.32 25.67
CA ASP A 101 9.48 10.92 26.86
C ASP A 101 8.86 9.65 27.49
N LYS A 102 7.53 9.56 27.50
CA LYS A 102 6.79 8.36 27.95
C LYS A 102 7.08 7.13 27.07
N ILE A 103 6.99 7.27 25.76
CA ILE A 103 7.30 6.17 24.82
C ILE A 103 8.79 5.77 24.93
N ASN A 104 9.70 6.74 25.04
CA ASN A 104 11.12 6.45 25.22
C ASN A 104 11.40 5.72 26.55
N SER A 105 10.65 5.98 27.61
CA SER A 105 10.77 5.19 28.87
C SER A 105 10.42 3.71 28.64
N ASN A 106 9.43 3.40 27.77
CA ASN A 106 9.13 2.02 27.40
C ASN A 106 10.25 1.43 26.52
N LEU A 107 10.75 2.18 25.54
CA LEU A 107 11.80 1.72 24.63
C LEU A 107 13.16 1.49 25.32
N GLN A 108 13.47 2.26 26.36
CA GLN A 108 14.69 2.07 27.16
C GLN A 108 14.79 0.70 27.79
N GLN A 109 13.66 0.03 28.09
CA GLN A 109 13.65 -1.34 28.62
C GLN A 109 14.25 -2.37 27.65
N ILE A 110 14.29 -2.02 26.36
CA ILE A 110 14.89 -2.83 25.29
C ILE A 110 16.12 -2.15 24.66
N GLY A 111 16.69 -1.16 25.33
CA GLY A 111 17.92 -0.46 24.90
C GLY A 111 17.72 0.45 23.68
N MET A 112 16.51 0.94 23.43
CA MET A 112 16.19 1.81 22.31
C MET A 112 15.73 3.21 22.75
N GLU A 113 15.90 4.20 21.85
CA GLU A 113 15.45 5.57 22.04
C GLU A 113 15.03 6.15 20.69
N PHE A 114 13.81 6.64 20.58
CA PHE A 114 13.31 7.36 19.41
C PHE A 114 13.85 8.80 19.39
N LYS A 115 14.51 9.20 18.30
CA LYS A 115 15.13 10.51 18.09
C LYS A 115 14.39 11.38 17.07
N GLY A 116 13.53 10.79 16.26
CA GLY A 116 12.74 11.48 15.23
C GLY A 116 13.54 11.81 13.96
N THR A 117 14.57 11.04 13.64
CA THR A 117 15.44 11.28 12.47
C THR A 117 15.05 10.45 11.25
N SER A 118 14.17 9.44 11.41
CA SER A 118 13.74 8.58 10.31
C SER A 118 12.75 9.26 9.38
N ASN A 119 12.78 8.84 8.12
CA ASN A 119 11.75 9.13 7.12
C ASN A 119 11.03 7.85 6.70
N ILE A 120 9.77 8.00 6.30
CA ILE A 120 8.94 6.90 5.82
C ILE A 120 8.37 7.29 4.46
N LYS A 121 8.54 6.41 3.46
CA LYS A 121 7.96 6.55 2.13
C LYS A 121 7.10 5.34 1.78
N HIS A 122 5.97 5.60 1.13
CA HIS A 122 5.21 4.55 0.47
C HIS A 122 5.78 4.31 -0.94
N LEU A 123 5.57 3.12 -1.50
CA LEU A 123 5.96 2.77 -2.87
C LEU A 123 5.59 3.84 -3.89
N VAL A 124 4.38 4.39 -3.83
CA VAL A 124 3.93 5.42 -4.80
C VAL A 124 4.79 6.67 -4.76
N HIS A 125 5.25 7.09 -3.57
CA HIS A 125 6.13 8.26 -3.42
C HIS A 125 7.53 7.97 -4.00
N ILE A 126 8.07 6.78 -3.73
CA ILE A 126 9.36 6.36 -4.31
C ILE A 126 9.29 6.36 -5.84
N LEU A 127 8.22 5.81 -6.40
CA LEU A 127 8.06 5.75 -7.85
C LEU A 127 7.88 7.12 -8.50
N THR A 128 7.21 8.06 -7.80
CA THR A 128 6.95 9.40 -8.36
C THR A 128 8.04 10.41 -8.06
N GLU A 129 8.65 10.37 -6.87
CA GLU A 129 9.58 11.37 -6.38
C GLU A 129 11.05 10.96 -6.59
N ASP A 130 11.41 9.70 -6.24
CA ASP A 130 12.79 9.24 -6.29
C ASP A 130 13.15 8.65 -7.65
N VAL A 131 12.25 7.86 -8.26
CA VAL A 131 12.45 7.32 -9.61
C VAL A 131 12.02 8.34 -10.67
N GLY A 132 10.82 8.90 -10.55
CA GLY A 132 10.24 9.86 -11.47
C GLY A 132 9.47 9.21 -12.63
N LEU A 133 8.35 9.84 -13.03
CA LEU A 133 7.45 9.30 -14.05
C LEU A 133 8.11 9.14 -15.43
N GLU A 134 8.99 10.06 -15.82
CA GLU A 134 9.68 9.99 -17.11
C GLU A 134 10.63 8.81 -17.17
N LYS A 135 11.40 8.57 -16.11
CA LYS A 135 12.26 7.40 -16.01
C LYS A 135 11.45 6.09 -16.01
N LEU A 136 10.28 6.06 -15.33
CA LEU A 136 9.40 4.88 -15.38
C LEU A 136 8.94 4.56 -16.81
N LYS A 137 8.63 5.57 -17.63
CA LYS A 137 8.25 5.39 -19.04
C LYS A 137 9.34 4.71 -19.86
N GLU A 138 10.61 5.01 -19.60
CA GLU A 138 11.74 4.38 -20.30
C GLU A 138 11.81 2.86 -20.08
N PHE A 139 11.29 2.39 -18.94
CA PHE A 139 11.24 0.96 -18.61
C PHE A 139 10.02 0.24 -19.18
N VAL A 140 9.03 0.95 -19.71
CA VAL A 140 7.84 0.35 -20.34
C VAL A 140 8.23 -0.22 -21.71
N LYS A 141 8.21 -1.54 -21.82
CA LYS A 141 8.56 -2.28 -23.05
C LYS A 141 7.34 -2.86 -23.76
N SER A 142 6.27 -3.10 -23.00
CA SER A 142 5.01 -3.70 -23.47
C SER A 142 3.85 -2.86 -22.95
N PRO A 143 3.57 -1.69 -23.56
CA PRO A 143 2.47 -0.83 -23.11
C PRO A 143 1.14 -1.59 -23.08
N LEU A 144 0.38 -1.43 -22.02
CA LEU A 144 -0.91 -2.08 -21.80
C LEU A 144 -2.06 -1.32 -22.49
N THR A 145 -1.84 -0.94 -23.74
CA THR A 145 -2.81 -0.15 -24.53
C THR A 145 -4.11 -0.91 -24.71
N GLY A 146 -5.23 -0.26 -24.43
CA GLY A 146 -6.57 -0.83 -24.48
C GLY A 146 -7.01 -1.55 -23.19
N LEU A 147 -6.10 -1.72 -22.22
CA LEU A 147 -6.49 -2.17 -20.88
C LEU A 147 -7.10 -0.99 -20.11
N ARG A 148 -8.36 -1.16 -19.69
CA ARG A 148 -9.10 -0.19 -18.87
C ARG A 148 -9.14 -0.67 -17.43
N VAL A 149 -8.65 0.14 -16.50
CA VAL A 149 -8.60 -0.17 -15.08
C VAL A 149 -9.20 0.95 -14.24
N ALA A 150 -9.65 0.64 -13.05
CA ALA A 150 -9.99 1.62 -12.03
C ALA A 150 -8.88 1.63 -10.97
N GLN A 151 -8.66 2.78 -10.33
CA GLN A 151 -7.72 2.86 -9.21
C GLN A 151 -8.42 2.73 -7.86
N HIS A 152 -7.69 2.25 -6.85
CA HIS A 152 -8.05 2.42 -5.45
C HIS A 152 -6.80 2.79 -4.64
N THR A 153 -6.61 4.08 -4.43
CA THR A 153 -5.47 4.62 -3.68
C THR A 153 -5.49 4.19 -2.22
N GLY A 154 -6.68 4.05 -1.65
CA GLY A 154 -6.89 3.68 -0.25
C GLY A 154 -6.75 4.86 0.72
N CYS A 155 -7.40 4.76 1.88
CA CYS A 155 -7.59 5.90 2.78
C CYS A 155 -6.31 6.34 3.54
N HIS A 156 -5.53 5.40 4.09
CA HIS A 156 -4.36 5.73 4.94
C HIS A 156 -3.12 6.22 4.17
N LEU A 157 -3.18 6.26 2.85
CA LEU A 157 -2.18 6.94 2.03
C LEU A 157 -2.47 8.45 1.93
N LEU A 158 -3.73 8.85 2.13
CA LEU A 158 -4.23 10.20 1.89
C LEU A 158 -4.67 10.92 3.19
N ARG A 159 -5.16 10.16 4.18
CA ARG A 159 -5.82 10.70 5.38
C ARG A 159 -5.28 10.09 6.68
N PRO A 160 -5.10 10.88 7.75
CA PRO A 160 -5.29 12.34 7.80
C PRO A 160 -4.12 13.06 7.10
N SER A 161 -4.42 13.91 6.14
CA SER A 161 -3.42 14.60 5.29
C SER A 161 -2.37 15.39 6.09
N LYS A 162 -2.76 15.92 7.26
CA LYS A 162 -1.84 16.61 8.18
C LYS A 162 -0.67 15.73 8.67
N ASN A 163 -0.82 14.40 8.68
CA ASN A 163 0.19 13.47 9.19
C ASN A 163 1.07 12.89 8.07
N ILE A 164 0.60 12.96 6.83
CA ILE A 164 1.19 12.21 5.71
C ILE A 164 2.32 12.99 5.03
N GLY A 165 2.26 14.32 5.02
CA GLY A 165 3.33 15.17 4.48
C GLY A 165 3.51 15.12 2.95
N HIS A 166 2.61 14.43 2.22
CA HIS A 166 2.63 14.31 0.76
C HIS A 166 1.45 15.03 0.11
N SER A 167 1.64 15.43 -1.13
CA SER A 167 0.84 16.46 -1.79
C SER A 167 -0.31 15.94 -2.65
N ASP A 168 -0.72 14.66 -2.52
CA ASP A 168 -1.91 14.20 -3.26
C ASP A 168 -3.19 14.71 -2.61
N ASN A 169 -4.15 15.13 -3.43
CA ASN A 169 -5.42 15.62 -2.92
C ASN A 169 -6.26 14.45 -2.38
N PRO A 170 -6.64 14.42 -1.09
CA PRO A 170 -7.43 13.33 -0.53
C PRO A 170 -8.86 13.23 -1.10
N GLU A 171 -9.37 14.28 -1.74
CA GLU A 171 -10.70 14.29 -2.37
C GLU A 171 -10.65 13.97 -3.87
N ASP A 172 -9.49 14.15 -4.51
CA ASP A 172 -9.25 13.80 -5.91
C ASP A 172 -7.81 13.33 -6.10
N PRO A 173 -7.48 12.09 -5.72
CA PRO A 173 -6.11 11.56 -5.76
C PRO A 173 -5.70 11.24 -7.20
N ILE A 174 -4.62 11.88 -7.66
CA ILE A 174 -4.14 11.76 -9.04
C ILE A 174 -2.82 10.99 -9.19
N ILE A 175 -2.10 10.74 -8.09
CA ILE A 175 -0.76 10.12 -8.18
C ILE A 175 -0.86 8.71 -8.76
N LEU A 176 -1.78 7.88 -8.26
CA LEU A 176 -1.94 6.52 -8.76
C LEU A 176 -2.49 6.50 -10.21
N LYS A 177 -3.37 7.45 -10.58
CA LYS A 177 -3.82 7.65 -11.97
C LYS A 177 -2.64 7.93 -12.91
N LYS A 178 -1.73 8.83 -12.50
CA LYS A 178 -0.50 9.12 -13.26
C LYS A 178 0.40 7.88 -13.39
N LEU A 179 0.58 7.14 -12.32
CA LEU A 179 1.36 5.90 -12.35
C LEU A 179 0.74 4.84 -13.27
N ILE A 180 -0.60 4.67 -13.23
CA ILE A 180 -1.31 3.75 -14.15
C ILE A 180 -1.10 4.21 -15.61
N SER A 181 -1.23 5.50 -15.89
CA SER A 181 -1.03 6.05 -17.24
C SER A 181 0.38 5.77 -17.80
N VAL A 182 1.41 5.72 -16.95
CA VAL A 182 2.77 5.35 -17.37
C VAL A 182 2.80 3.95 -17.97
N THR A 183 1.97 3.03 -17.51
CA THR A 183 1.92 1.65 -18.04
C THR A 183 1.26 1.53 -19.42
N GLY A 184 0.64 2.60 -19.91
CA GLY A 184 -0.15 2.60 -21.14
C GLY A 184 -1.60 2.15 -20.94
N ALA A 185 -2.01 1.76 -19.73
CA ALA A 185 -3.39 1.46 -19.40
C ALA A 185 -4.19 2.75 -19.20
N GLU A 186 -5.49 2.68 -19.49
CA GLU A 186 -6.45 3.76 -19.24
C GLU A 186 -7.02 3.62 -17.84
N CYS A 187 -6.93 4.69 -17.02
CA CYS A 187 -7.54 4.74 -15.70
C CYS A 187 -8.90 5.40 -15.78
N LEU A 188 -9.95 4.65 -15.48
CA LEU A 188 -11.34 5.12 -15.51
C LEU A 188 -11.75 5.67 -14.14
N ASP A 189 -12.49 6.77 -14.16
CA ASP A 189 -13.15 7.33 -12.98
C ASP A 189 -14.42 6.51 -12.63
N TYR A 190 -14.75 6.44 -11.35
CA TYR A 190 -15.96 5.79 -10.87
C TYR A 190 -16.43 6.44 -9.55
N GLU A 191 -17.69 6.22 -9.20
CA GLU A 191 -18.25 6.68 -7.92
C GLU A 191 -17.56 5.99 -6.75
N ASP A 192 -17.45 6.66 -5.59
CA ASP A 192 -16.82 6.16 -4.34
C ASP A 192 -15.31 5.88 -4.44
N GLU A 193 -14.62 6.41 -5.41
CA GLU A 193 -13.18 6.16 -5.62
C GLU A 193 -12.37 6.38 -4.34
N THR A 194 -12.69 7.42 -3.56
CA THR A 194 -11.98 7.81 -2.33
C THR A 194 -12.51 7.12 -1.06
N GLU A 195 -13.59 6.36 -1.16
CA GLU A 195 -14.19 5.68 -0.01
C GLU A 195 -13.35 4.50 0.49
N CYS A 196 -13.46 4.24 1.80
CA CYS A 196 -12.72 3.17 2.47
C CYS A 196 -13.14 1.77 1.97
N CYS A 197 -12.21 0.82 1.95
CA CYS A 197 -12.52 -0.59 1.67
C CYS A 197 -13.21 -1.31 2.85
N GLY A 198 -13.26 -0.71 4.03
CA GLY A 198 -13.87 -1.29 5.21
C GLY A 198 -13.06 -2.38 5.92
N ASN A 199 -11.88 -2.76 5.43
CA ASN A 199 -11.11 -3.89 5.98
C ASN A 199 -10.80 -3.78 7.48
N THR A 200 -10.72 -2.57 8.04
CA THR A 200 -10.41 -2.34 9.44
C THR A 200 -11.47 -2.85 10.42
N VAL A 201 -12.70 -2.98 9.98
CA VAL A 201 -13.82 -3.43 10.81
C VAL A 201 -14.23 -4.89 10.56
N ILE A 202 -13.60 -5.59 9.60
CA ILE A 202 -13.99 -6.95 9.22
C ILE A 202 -13.90 -7.96 10.38
N GLY A 203 -12.97 -7.77 11.29
CA GLY A 203 -12.79 -8.62 12.48
C GLY A 203 -13.87 -8.45 13.55
N VAL A 204 -14.65 -7.38 13.48
CA VAL A 204 -15.73 -7.06 14.44
C VAL A 204 -17.10 -7.33 13.83
N ASN A 205 -17.29 -6.92 12.59
CA ASN A 205 -18.53 -7.10 11.84
C ASN A 205 -18.21 -7.23 10.35
N GLU A 206 -18.53 -8.37 9.75
CA GLU A 206 -18.25 -8.63 8.33
C GLU A 206 -19.30 -8.02 7.39
N GLU A 207 -20.53 -7.80 7.85
CA GLU A 207 -21.63 -7.32 7.01
C GLU A 207 -21.37 -5.90 6.50
N ILE A 208 -20.89 -5.00 7.39
CA ILE A 208 -20.65 -3.60 7.06
C ILE A 208 -19.58 -3.47 5.97
N PRO A 209 -18.33 -4.00 6.13
CA PRO A 209 -17.31 -3.89 5.10
C PRO A 209 -17.66 -4.63 3.80
N PHE A 210 -18.43 -5.72 3.89
CA PHE A 210 -18.89 -6.41 2.69
C PHE A 210 -19.89 -5.57 1.90
N LYS A 211 -20.80 -4.85 2.58
CA LYS A 211 -21.73 -3.94 1.91
C LYS A 211 -20.99 -2.79 1.23
N ILE A 212 -20.07 -2.13 1.94
CA ILE A 212 -19.22 -1.06 1.39
C ILE A 212 -18.43 -1.55 0.17
N SER A 213 -17.80 -2.72 0.29
CA SER A 213 -17.00 -3.28 -0.80
C SER A 213 -17.85 -3.73 -1.99
N LYS A 214 -19.08 -4.24 -1.74
CA LYS A 214 -20.04 -4.58 -2.79
C LYS A 214 -20.39 -3.34 -3.62
N GLU A 215 -20.79 -2.25 -2.97
CA GLU A 215 -21.16 -1.00 -3.64
C GLU A 215 -19.98 -0.47 -4.50
N LYS A 216 -18.77 -0.46 -3.95
CA LYS A 216 -17.59 -0.06 -4.71
C LYS A 216 -17.31 -0.97 -5.92
N LEU A 217 -17.40 -2.29 -5.77
CA LEU A 217 -17.20 -3.22 -6.88
C LEU A 217 -18.28 -3.06 -7.97
N GLU A 218 -19.51 -2.70 -7.59
CA GLU A 218 -20.58 -2.34 -8.53
C GLU A 218 -20.21 -1.10 -9.34
N HIS A 219 -19.75 -0.03 -8.68
CA HIS A 219 -19.37 1.21 -9.36
C HIS A 219 -18.14 1.02 -10.26
N VAL A 220 -17.12 0.28 -9.81
CA VAL A 220 -15.97 -0.08 -10.64
C VAL A 220 -16.41 -0.88 -11.87
N LYS A 221 -17.30 -1.84 -11.73
CA LYS A 221 -17.80 -2.62 -12.86
C LYS A 221 -18.65 -1.78 -13.81
N ALA A 222 -19.48 -0.88 -13.27
CA ALA A 222 -20.32 0.04 -14.05
C ALA A 222 -19.49 1.02 -14.88
N SER A 223 -18.29 1.43 -14.42
CA SER A 223 -17.37 2.26 -15.19
C SER A 223 -16.81 1.56 -16.44
N GLY A 224 -16.94 0.25 -16.54
CA GLY A 224 -16.37 -0.55 -17.61
C GLY A 224 -14.91 -0.94 -17.42
N ALA A 225 -14.37 -0.77 -16.20
CA ALA A 225 -13.02 -1.23 -15.86
C ALA A 225 -12.94 -2.76 -15.88
N GLN A 226 -11.84 -3.28 -16.41
CA GLN A 226 -11.54 -4.70 -16.53
C GLN A 226 -10.81 -5.25 -15.31
N ALA A 227 -10.18 -4.36 -14.52
CA ALA A 227 -9.54 -4.69 -13.26
C ALA A 227 -9.53 -3.48 -12.32
N LEU A 228 -9.39 -3.74 -11.02
CA LEU A 228 -9.13 -2.73 -9.99
C LEU A 228 -7.65 -2.77 -9.61
N VAL A 229 -6.98 -1.61 -9.61
CA VAL A 229 -5.57 -1.47 -9.22
C VAL A 229 -5.47 -0.89 -7.83
N THR A 230 -4.76 -1.56 -6.95
CA THR A 230 -4.56 -1.15 -5.55
C THR A 230 -3.08 -0.96 -5.21
N VAL A 231 -2.81 -0.23 -4.14
CA VAL A 231 -1.47 -0.03 -3.56
C VAL A 231 -1.41 -0.38 -2.06
N CYS A 232 -2.46 -1.05 -1.56
CA CYS A 232 -2.58 -1.45 -0.17
C CYS A 232 -2.97 -2.93 -0.04
N PRO A 233 -2.23 -3.74 0.73
CA PRO A 233 -2.55 -5.15 0.91
C PRO A 233 -3.90 -5.38 1.61
N SER A 234 -4.31 -4.50 2.53
CA SER A 234 -5.62 -4.59 3.18
C SER A 234 -6.77 -4.36 2.20
N CYS A 235 -6.63 -3.38 1.31
CA CYS A 235 -7.62 -3.13 0.25
C CYS A 235 -7.65 -4.29 -0.76
N HIS A 236 -6.49 -4.82 -1.13
CA HIS A 236 -6.42 -6.00 -2.00
C HIS A 236 -7.14 -7.19 -1.37
N MET A 237 -6.90 -7.47 -0.09
CA MET A 237 -7.62 -8.52 0.64
C MET A 237 -9.14 -8.35 0.59
N MET A 238 -9.64 -7.13 0.69
CA MET A 238 -11.09 -6.89 0.61
C MET A 238 -11.64 -7.15 -0.78
N TYR A 239 -11.02 -6.59 -1.82
CA TYR A 239 -11.58 -6.62 -3.17
C TYR A 239 -11.23 -7.87 -3.97
N ASP A 240 -10.10 -8.55 -3.66
CA ASP A 240 -9.72 -9.81 -4.32
C ASP A 240 -10.10 -11.02 -3.47
N PHE A 241 -9.49 -11.14 -2.29
CA PHE A 241 -9.62 -12.35 -1.46
C PHE A 241 -11.03 -12.54 -0.91
N ASN A 242 -11.68 -11.47 -0.47
CA ASN A 242 -13.06 -11.53 0.04
C ASN A 242 -14.12 -11.38 -1.05
N GLN A 243 -13.78 -11.09 -2.30
CA GLN A 243 -14.74 -10.90 -3.38
C GLN A 243 -15.71 -12.10 -3.51
N PRO A 244 -15.28 -13.38 -3.53
CA PRO A 244 -16.21 -14.50 -3.61
C PRO A 244 -17.14 -14.63 -2.38
N ARG A 245 -16.70 -14.16 -1.21
CA ARG A 245 -17.54 -14.14 0.00
C ARG A 245 -18.60 -13.05 -0.10
N ILE A 246 -18.22 -11.87 -0.60
CA ILE A 246 -19.14 -10.76 -0.87
C ILE A 246 -20.17 -11.18 -1.91
N GLU A 247 -19.73 -11.76 -3.02
CA GLU A 247 -20.62 -12.28 -4.07
C GLU A 247 -21.66 -13.27 -3.53
N LYS A 248 -21.21 -14.21 -2.70
CA LYS A 248 -22.09 -15.17 -2.05
C LYS A 248 -23.06 -14.52 -1.07
N ALA A 249 -22.60 -13.56 -0.26
CA ALA A 249 -23.43 -12.91 0.76
C ALA A 249 -24.56 -12.08 0.16
N PHE A 250 -24.34 -11.47 -0.99
CA PHE A 250 -25.32 -10.59 -1.65
C PHE A 250 -25.93 -11.18 -2.92
N ASN A 251 -25.63 -12.43 -3.25
CA ASN A 251 -26.10 -13.10 -4.48
C ASN A 251 -25.83 -12.28 -5.75
N VAL A 252 -24.60 -11.77 -5.88
CA VAL A 252 -24.09 -11.00 -7.03
C VAL A 252 -22.85 -11.66 -7.62
N SER A 253 -22.43 -11.25 -8.81
CA SER A 253 -21.20 -11.72 -9.44
C SER A 253 -20.44 -10.55 -10.07
N PHE A 254 -19.24 -10.29 -9.59
CA PHE A 254 -18.36 -9.27 -10.14
C PHE A 254 -17.33 -9.89 -11.07
N ASN A 255 -16.66 -10.94 -10.59
CA ASN A 255 -15.54 -11.56 -11.28
C ASN A 255 -14.51 -10.52 -11.78
N LEU A 256 -14.21 -9.53 -10.93
CA LEU A 256 -13.37 -8.39 -11.22
C LEU A 256 -11.95 -8.64 -10.65
N PRO A 257 -10.93 -8.87 -11.49
CA PRO A 257 -9.56 -9.02 -11.00
C PRO A 257 -9.06 -7.78 -10.28
N VAL A 258 -8.29 -7.99 -9.22
CA VAL A 258 -7.64 -6.92 -8.46
C VAL A 258 -6.13 -7.09 -8.58
N LEU A 259 -5.44 -6.05 -9.02
CA LEU A 259 -4.00 -6.05 -9.22
C LEU A 259 -3.32 -5.14 -8.21
N HIS A 260 -2.18 -5.54 -7.70
CA HIS A 260 -1.25 -4.60 -7.10
C HIS A 260 -0.57 -3.78 -8.21
N TYR A 261 -0.30 -2.50 -7.96
CA TYR A 261 0.29 -1.63 -8.97
C TYR A 261 1.62 -2.19 -9.54
N THR A 262 2.45 -2.85 -8.73
CA THR A 262 3.69 -3.47 -9.23
C THR A 262 3.45 -4.65 -10.16
N GLN A 263 2.33 -5.36 -10.05
CA GLN A 263 1.94 -6.36 -11.04
C GLN A 263 1.64 -5.69 -12.39
N LEU A 264 0.85 -4.61 -12.38
CA LEU A 264 0.52 -3.84 -13.57
C LEU A 264 1.77 -3.25 -14.24
N LEU A 265 2.62 -2.56 -13.44
CA LEU A 265 3.86 -1.98 -13.93
C LEU A 265 4.83 -3.05 -14.43
N GLY A 266 4.95 -4.17 -13.73
CA GLY A 266 5.79 -5.29 -14.13
C GLY A 266 5.42 -5.87 -15.50
N LEU A 267 4.11 -6.02 -15.78
CA LEU A 267 3.62 -6.41 -17.11
C LEU A 267 4.03 -5.40 -18.18
N ALA A 268 3.82 -4.11 -17.90
CA ALA A 268 4.23 -3.04 -18.82
C ALA A 268 5.75 -3.01 -19.05
N MET A 269 6.55 -3.40 -18.06
CA MET A 269 8.01 -3.57 -18.17
C MET A 269 8.43 -4.86 -18.91
N GLY A 270 7.46 -5.67 -19.36
CA GLY A 270 7.70 -6.91 -20.08
C GLY A 270 8.09 -8.09 -19.19
N LEU A 271 7.76 -8.06 -17.90
CA LEU A 271 7.83 -9.22 -17.03
C LEU A 271 6.67 -10.18 -17.33
N LYS A 272 6.93 -11.47 -17.20
CA LYS A 272 5.91 -12.50 -17.44
C LYS A 272 4.91 -12.56 -16.27
N PRO A 273 3.66 -12.98 -16.52
CA PRO A 273 2.65 -13.15 -15.47
C PRO A 273 3.11 -14.04 -14.31
N GLU A 274 3.86 -15.11 -14.59
CA GLU A 274 4.38 -16.03 -13.57
C GLU A 274 5.42 -15.36 -12.69
N GLU A 275 6.25 -14.47 -13.24
CA GLU A 275 7.25 -13.71 -12.47
C GLU A 275 6.62 -12.73 -11.50
N LEU A 276 5.39 -12.31 -11.77
CA LEU A 276 4.59 -11.39 -10.98
C LEU A 276 3.56 -12.11 -10.08
N MET A 277 3.56 -13.44 -10.11
CA MET A 277 2.62 -14.29 -9.37
C MET A 277 1.15 -13.91 -9.62
N LEU A 278 0.78 -13.57 -10.86
CA LEU A 278 -0.60 -13.18 -11.20
C LEU A 278 -1.60 -14.33 -10.98
N SER A 279 -1.14 -15.57 -11.09
CA SER A 279 -1.95 -16.76 -10.80
C SER A 279 -2.35 -16.89 -9.33
N GLU A 280 -1.72 -16.17 -8.41
CA GLU A 280 -2.04 -16.19 -6.98
C GLU A 280 -3.20 -15.25 -6.61
N ASN A 281 -3.57 -14.30 -7.48
CA ASN A 281 -4.75 -13.46 -7.26
C ASN A 281 -6.00 -14.35 -7.19
N ARG A 282 -6.90 -14.08 -6.26
CA ARG A 282 -8.09 -14.90 -6.03
C ARG A 282 -9.03 -14.88 -7.22
N VAL A 283 -9.27 -13.70 -7.76
CA VAL A 283 -9.97 -13.52 -9.03
C VAL A 283 -8.93 -13.43 -10.14
N LYS A 284 -8.87 -14.46 -10.97
CA LYS A 284 -7.81 -14.59 -11.98
C LYS A 284 -7.93 -13.54 -13.08
N PRO A 285 -6.88 -12.74 -13.37
CA PRO A 285 -6.85 -11.84 -14.50
C PRO A 285 -6.57 -12.60 -15.80
N THR A 286 -7.49 -13.47 -16.23
CA THR A 286 -7.29 -14.42 -17.35
C THR A 286 -6.90 -13.75 -18.66
N PHE A 287 -7.25 -12.49 -18.85
CA PHE A 287 -6.86 -11.68 -20.03
C PHE A 287 -5.43 -11.14 -19.97
N LEU A 288 -4.70 -11.37 -18.85
CA LEU A 288 -3.30 -10.99 -18.63
C LEU A 288 -2.37 -12.20 -18.43
N LEU A 289 -2.93 -13.42 -18.41
CA LEU A 289 -2.17 -14.65 -18.19
C LEU A 289 -1.62 -15.25 -19.48
#